data_9e676b1f84f43f670d6a17a7b2d26d56
#
_entry.id   9e676b1f84f43f670d6a17a7b2d26d56
#
_cell.length_a   1.000
_cell.length_b   1.000
_cell.length_c   1.000
_cell.angle_alpha   90.00
_cell.angle_beta   90.00
_cell.angle_gamma   90.00
#
_symmetry.space_group_name_H-M   'P 1'
#
loop_
_entity.id
_entity.type
_entity.pdbx_description
1 polymer ?
#
loop_
_entity_poly.entity_id
_entity_poly.type
_entity_poly.pdbx_seq_one_letter_code
_entity_poly.pdbx_strand_id
1 'polypeptide(L)'
;MTIDKILFRLSREIIESNTDNPYLLGIPKRGDLLAQRISNNLSSEKFQHDIGKVDYLPFRDDLDKNLEKNILDISPEGREVILIDDVIYTGRTLRASIEAVIHSGRPKSISLLCLIDRGHRELPITPKFVGRNIPVSYTHLTLPTKRIV
;
A
#
# COMPACT_ATOMS: atom_id res chain seq x y z
N MET A 1 0.90 10.36 18.90
CA MET A 1 0.16 10.81 17.70
C MET A 1 -0.90 9.80 17.36
N THR A 2 -2.10 10.26 17.12
CA THR A 2 -3.22 9.37 16.81
C THR A 2 -3.18 8.90 15.35
N ILE A 3 -3.86 7.78 15.09
CA ILE A 3 -3.98 7.27 13.73
C ILE A 3 -4.66 8.31 12.83
N ASP A 4 -5.68 8.99 13.35
CA ASP A 4 -6.38 10.00 12.55
C ASP A 4 -5.45 11.11 12.08
N LYS A 5 -4.56 11.57 12.95
CA LYS A 5 -3.59 12.60 12.57
C LYS A 5 -2.60 12.10 11.55
N ILE A 6 -2.16 10.85 11.69
CA ILE A 6 -1.25 10.25 10.72
C ILE A 6 -1.93 10.14 9.35
N LEU A 7 -3.17 9.67 9.32
CA LEU A 7 -3.91 9.54 8.06
C LEU A 7 -4.17 10.90 7.42
N PHE A 8 -4.46 11.92 8.24
CA PHE A 8 -4.63 13.27 7.72
C PHE A 8 -3.34 13.77 7.07
N ARG A 9 -2.21 13.55 7.74
CA ARG A 9 -0.90 13.95 7.20
C ARG A 9 -0.60 13.23 5.88
N LEU A 10 -0.86 11.92 5.84
CA LEU A 10 -0.63 11.13 4.64
C LEU A 10 -1.52 11.60 3.48
N SER A 11 -2.77 11.94 3.79
CA SER A 11 -3.68 12.48 2.78
C SER A 11 -3.14 13.80 2.22
N ARG A 12 -2.63 14.67 3.08
CA ARG A 12 -2.03 15.92 2.63
C ARG A 12 -0.78 15.66 1.77
N GLU A 13 0.01 14.67 2.14
CA GLU A 13 1.20 14.31 1.34
C GLU A 13 0.81 13.86 -0.06
N ILE A 14 -0.29 13.11 -0.19
CA ILE A 14 -0.79 12.72 -1.51
C ILE A 14 -1.17 13.95 -2.33
N ILE A 15 -1.91 14.88 -1.74
CA ILE A 15 -2.32 16.10 -2.44
C ILE A 15 -1.11 16.90 -2.90
N GLU A 16 -0.08 16.97 -2.06
CA GLU A 16 1.10 17.78 -2.32
C GLU A 16 2.12 17.11 -3.24
N SER A 17 1.91 15.85 -3.57
CA SER A 17 2.87 15.08 -4.36
C SER A 17 2.73 15.25 -5.86
N ASN A 18 1.85 16.12 -6.31
CA ASN A 18 1.54 16.34 -7.74
C ASN A 18 0.98 15.11 -8.43
N THR A 19 0.35 14.22 -7.68
CA THR A 19 -0.33 13.07 -8.24
C THR A 19 -1.63 13.53 -8.88
N ASP A 20 -1.86 13.13 -10.13
CA ASP A 20 -3.05 13.54 -10.86
C ASP A 20 -4.05 12.40 -10.87
N ASN A 21 -5.20 12.62 -10.23
CA ASN A 21 -6.31 11.68 -10.19
C ASN A 21 -5.84 10.26 -9.84
N PRO A 22 -5.21 10.07 -8.69
CA PRO A 22 -4.65 8.77 -8.36
C PRO A 22 -5.74 7.73 -8.11
N TYR A 23 -5.38 6.47 -8.34
CA TYR A 23 -6.25 5.34 -8.05
C TYR A 23 -5.75 4.69 -6.77
N LEU A 24 -6.51 4.83 -5.70
CA LEU A 24 -6.16 4.26 -4.40
C LEU A 24 -6.65 2.83 -4.33
N LEU A 25 -5.76 1.90 -4.09
CA LEU A 25 -6.11 0.48 -3.99
C LEU A 25 -5.71 -0.04 -2.62
N GLY A 26 -6.71 -0.34 -1.79
CA GLY A 26 -6.47 -0.93 -0.49
C GLY A 26 -6.15 -2.41 -0.59
N ILE A 27 -5.16 -2.85 0.16
CA ILE A 27 -4.81 -4.26 0.25
C ILE A 27 -5.57 -4.85 1.43
N PRO A 28 -6.53 -5.75 1.18
CA PRO A 28 -7.30 -6.36 2.27
C PRO A 28 -6.36 -7.18 3.18
N LYS A 29 -6.77 -7.29 4.46
CA LYS A 29 -8.04 -6.76 4.94
C LYS A 29 -7.97 -5.33 5.45
N ARG A 30 -6.92 -4.89 6.07
CA ARG A 30 -6.89 -3.60 6.76
C ARG A 30 -6.58 -2.43 5.85
N GLY A 31 -5.86 -2.70 4.77
CA GLY A 31 -5.51 -1.64 3.83
C GLY A 31 -6.73 -1.03 3.15
N ASP A 32 -7.77 -1.83 2.91
CA ASP A 32 -9.00 -1.31 2.31
C ASP A 32 -9.73 -0.34 3.24
N LEU A 33 -9.70 -0.58 4.55
CA LEU A 33 -10.29 0.34 5.51
C LEU A 33 -9.49 1.65 5.58
N LEU A 34 -8.17 1.56 5.56
CA LEU A 34 -7.32 2.75 5.55
C LEU A 34 -7.51 3.55 4.27
N ALA A 35 -7.62 2.87 3.14
CA ALA A 35 -7.86 3.52 1.86
C ALA A 35 -9.16 4.31 1.90
N GLN A 36 -10.20 3.77 2.50
CA GLN A 36 -11.47 4.46 2.62
C GLN A 36 -11.34 5.73 3.47
N ARG A 37 -10.59 5.66 4.58
CA ARG A 37 -10.40 6.80 5.44
C ARG A 37 -9.58 7.90 4.74
N ILE A 38 -8.56 7.50 4.01
CA ILE A 38 -7.77 8.45 3.23
C ILE A 38 -8.64 9.06 2.12
N SER A 39 -9.44 8.25 1.46
CA SER A 39 -10.36 8.74 0.43
C SER A 39 -11.33 9.78 1.00
N ASN A 40 -11.86 9.54 2.20
CA ASN A 40 -12.74 10.51 2.85
C ASN A 40 -12.01 11.85 3.07
N ASN A 41 -10.75 11.81 3.51
CA ASN A 41 -9.96 13.02 3.69
C ASN A 41 -9.72 13.74 2.36
N LEU A 42 -9.42 12.99 1.30
CA LEU A 42 -9.20 13.58 -0.01
C LEU A 42 -10.47 14.20 -0.55
N SER A 43 -11.61 13.54 -0.36
CA SER A 43 -12.90 14.04 -0.83
C SER A 43 -13.29 15.33 -0.11
N SER A 44 -12.96 15.46 1.17
CA SER A 44 -13.25 16.69 1.90
C SER A 44 -12.45 17.88 1.38
N GLU A 45 -11.30 17.62 0.74
CA GLU A 45 -10.48 18.64 0.08
C GLU A 45 -10.83 18.76 -1.41
N LYS A 46 -11.87 18.06 -1.86
CA LYS A 46 -12.30 18.03 -3.26
C LYS A 46 -11.19 17.55 -4.21
N PHE A 47 -10.33 16.68 -3.72
CA PHE A 47 -9.23 16.13 -4.50
C PHE A 47 -9.73 14.93 -5.30
N GLN A 48 -9.61 14.99 -6.62
CA GLN A 48 -10.13 13.96 -7.52
C GLN A 48 -9.29 12.70 -7.43
N HIS A 49 -9.96 11.56 -7.23
CA HIS A 49 -9.30 10.26 -7.13
C HIS A 49 -10.34 9.16 -7.28
N ASP A 50 -9.87 7.94 -7.50
CA ASP A 50 -10.71 6.76 -7.45
C ASP A 50 -10.21 5.85 -6.34
N ILE A 51 -11.07 4.95 -5.88
CA ILE A 51 -10.74 4.04 -4.80
C ILE A 51 -11.28 2.66 -5.12
N GLY A 52 -10.54 1.65 -4.69
CA GLY A 52 -10.92 0.27 -4.81
C GLY A 52 -10.08 -0.58 -3.89
N LYS A 53 -10.18 -1.88 -4.05
CA LYS A 53 -9.34 -2.82 -3.31
C LYS A 53 -8.80 -3.85 -4.28
N VAL A 54 -7.63 -4.39 -3.96
CA VAL A 54 -6.97 -5.35 -4.82
C VAL A 54 -7.18 -6.75 -4.26
N ASP A 55 -7.50 -7.70 -5.15
CA ASP A 55 -7.49 -9.10 -4.80
C ASP A 55 -6.16 -9.70 -5.23
N TYR A 56 -5.27 -9.89 -4.28
CA TYR A 56 -3.92 -10.40 -4.54
C TYR A 56 -3.82 -11.93 -4.43
N LEU A 57 -4.86 -12.58 -3.93
CA LEU A 57 -4.80 -14.03 -3.66
C LEU A 57 -4.44 -14.85 -4.90
N PRO A 58 -4.98 -14.57 -6.11
CA PRO A 58 -4.59 -15.32 -7.28
C PRO A 58 -3.12 -15.23 -7.64
N PHE A 59 -2.38 -14.30 -7.05
CA PHE A 59 -0.97 -14.05 -7.37
C PHE A 59 -0.01 -14.50 -6.27
N ARG A 60 -0.54 -15.19 -5.26
CA ARG A 60 0.33 -15.77 -4.22
C ARG A 60 0.99 -17.02 -4.76
N ASP A 61 2.20 -17.28 -4.29
CA ASP A 61 3.03 -18.38 -4.77
C ASP A 61 2.42 -19.75 -4.53
N ASP A 62 1.63 -19.88 -3.47
CA ASP A 62 1.06 -21.15 -3.03
C ASP A 62 -0.34 -21.41 -3.60
N LEU A 63 -0.80 -20.59 -4.53
CA LEU A 63 -2.13 -20.72 -5.09
C LEU A 63 -2.07 -20.97 -6.60
N ASP A 64 -3.11 -21.67 -7.08
CA ASP A 64 -3.30 -21.87 -8.51
C ASP A 64 -3.72 -20.54 -9.14
N LYS A 65 -2.98 -20.13 -10.18
CA LYS A 65 -3.17 -18.82 -10.78
C LYS A 65 -4.09 -18.91 -11.97
N ASN A 66 -5.36 -18.72 -11.75
CA ASN A 66 -6.30 -18.52 -12.85
C ASN A 66 -6.43 -17.02 -13.10
N LEU A 67 -5.71 -16.53 -14.12
CA LEU A 67 -5.58 -15.10 -14.37
C LEU A 67 -6.60 -14.57 -15.37
N GLU A 68 -7.66 -15.31 -15.63
CA GLU A 68 -8.66 -14.86 -16.60
C GLU A 68 -9.60 -13.80 -16.06
N LYS A 69 -9.69 -13.70 -14.74
CA LYS A 69 -10.63 -12.75 -14.13
C LYS A 69 -10.08 -11.35 -14.08
N ASN A 70 -10.96 -10.40 -14.33
CA ASN A 70 -10.67 -9.00 -14.07
C ASN A 70 -10.77 -8.76 -12.57
N ILE A 71 -9.67 -8.37 -11.94
CA ILE A 71 -9.57 -8.29 -10.48
C ILE A 71 -9.84 -6.89 -9.96
N LEU A 72 -9.87 -5.91 -10.83
CA LEU A 72 -10.10 -4.52 -10.42
C LEU A 72 -11.35 -3.99 -11.10
N ASP A 73 -12.15 -3.24 -10.33
CA ASP A 73 -13.37 -2.64 -10.84
C ASP A 73 -13.09 -1.57 -11.90
N ILE A 74 -11.99 -0.84 -11.73
CA ILE A 74 -11.57 0.21 -12.65
C ILE A 74 -10.22 -0.20 -13.20
N SER A 75 -10.01 0.00 -14.50
CA SER A 75 -8.73 -0.32 -15.12
C SER A 75 -7.64 0.62 -14.59
N PRO A 76 -6.47 0.09 -14.23
CA PRO A 76 -5.35 0.94 -13.81
C PRO A 76 -4.59 1.53 -14.98
N GLU A 77 -5.05 1.30 -16.21
CA GLU A 77 -4.33 1.71 -17.41
C GLU A 77 -4.06 3.21 -17.41
N GLY A 78 -2.78 3.57 -17.50
CA GLY A 78 -2.36 4.97 -17.54
C GLY A 78 -2.55 5.72 -16.23
N ARG A 79 -2.93 5.04 -15.15
CA ARG A 79 -3.23 5.69 -13.87
C ARG A 79 -2.04 5.64 -12.92
N GLU A 80 -1.95 6.64 -12.07
CA GLU A 80 -1.04 6.59 -10.94
C GLU A 80 -1.73 5.83 -9.82
N VAL A 81 -1.22 4.65 -9.51
CA VAL A 81 -1.81 3.75 -8.52
C VAL A 81 -1.09 3.91 -7.19
N ILE A 82 -1.85 4.03 -6.11
CA ILE A 82 -1.31 4.04 -4.76
C ILE A 82 -1.87 2.83 -4.03
N LEU A 83 -1.00 1.86 -3.77
CA LEU A 83 -1.37 0.70 -2.96
C LEU A 83 -1.29 1.08 -1.49
N ILE A 84 -2.31 0.69 -0.73
CA ILE A 84 -2.43 1.09 0.68
C ILE A 84 -2.53 -0.15 1.56
N ASP A 85 -1.66 -0.24 2.55
CA ASP A 85 -1.68 -1.29 3.54
C ASP A 85 -1.38 -0.72 4.92
N ASP A 86 -1.72 -1.45 5.96
CA ASP A 86 -1.49 -0.97 7.32
C ASP A 86 -0.03 -1.15 7.73
N VAL A 87 0.53 -2.34 7.54
CA VAL A 87 1.90 -2.65 7.97
C VAL A 87 2.64 -3.36 6.85
N ILE A 88 3.85 -2.88 6.57
CA ILE A 88 4.75 -3.56 5.65
C ILE A 88 5.84 -4.25 6.45
N TYR A 89 6.00 -5.54 6.18
CA TYR A 89 7.04 -6.33 6.83
C TYR A 89 7.97 -6.96 5.79
N THR A 90 7.62 -8.11 5.21
CA THR A 90 8.49 -8.76 4.23
C THR A 90 8.31 -8.24 2.81
N GLY A 91 7.13 -7.75 2.49
CA GLY A 91 6.78 -7.29 1.14
C GLY A 91 6.14 -8.34 0.25
N ARG A 92 5.89 -9.54 0.75
CA ARG A 92 5.32 -10.62 -0.09
C ARG A 92 3.90 -10.32 -0.55
N THR A 93 3.06 -9.86 0.37
CA THR A 93 1.68 -9.48 0.03
C THR A 93 1.69 -8.32 -0.95
N LEU A 94 2.62 -7.40 -0.76
CA LEU A 94 2.77 -6.26 -1.64
C LEU A 94 3.18 -6.70 -3.05
N ARG A 95 4.13 -7.64 -3.15
CA ARG A 95 4.53 -8.16 -4.46
C ARG A 95 3.33 -8.76 -5.20
N ALA A 96 2.54 -9.58 -4.51
CA ALA A 96 1.35 -10.18 -5.10
C ALA A 96 0.35 -9.13 -5.54
N SER A 97 0.20 -8.05 -4.75
CA SER A 97 -0.69 -6.95 -5.09
C SER A 97 -0.22 -6.20 -6.33
N ILE A 98 1.08 -5.97 -6.44
CA ILE A 98 1.66 -5.32 -7.62
C ILE A 98 1.41 -6.18 -8.87
N GLU A 99 1.58 -7.49 -8.76
CA GLU A 99 1.30 -8.39 -9.88
C GLU A 99 -0.16 -8.33 -10.30
N ALA A 100 -1.07 -8.25 -9.32
CA ALA A 100 -2.51 -8.13 -9.62
C ALA A 100 -2.81 -6.85 -10.40
N VAL A 101 -2.20 -5.74 -10.00
CA VAL A 101 -2.39 -4.46 -10.71
C VAL A 101 -1.86 -4.56 -12.13
N ILE A 102 -0.65 -5.08 -12.30
CA ILE A 102 -0.01 -5.19 -13.61
C ILE A 102 -0.80 -6.13 -14.53
N HIS A 103 -1.38 -7.18 -13.96
CA HIS A 103 -2.23 -8.09 -14.72
C HIS A 103 -3.48 -7.38 -15.25
N SER A 104 -4.00 -6.42 -14.51
CA SER A 104 -5.23 -5.72 -14.86
C SER A 104 -5.04 -4.61 -15.88
N GLY A 105 -3.82 -4.15 -16.09
CA GLY A 105 -3.53 -3.09 -17.02
C GLY A 105 -2.11 -2.56 -16.85
N ARG A 106 -1.82 -1.47 -17.52
CA ARG A 106 -0.48 -0.89 -17.49
C ARG A 106 -0.53 0.47 -16.81
N PRO A 107 -0.33 0.52 -15.49
CA PRO A 107 -0.37 1.80 -14.77
C PRO A 107 0.81 2.69 -15.17
N LYS A 108 0.62 3.99 -15.00
CA LYS A 108 1.69 4.96 -15.19
C LYS A 108 2.75 4.81 -14.12
N SER A 109 2.31 4.56 -12.88
CA SER A 109 3.20 4.33 -11.75
C SER A 109 2.45 3.57 -10.67
N ILE A 110 3.20 2.88 -9.82
CA ILE A 110 2.67 2.22 -8.63
C ILE A 110 3.48 2.72 -7.46
N SER A 111 2.81 3.38 -6.52
CA SER A 111 3.41 3.84 -5.28
C SER A 111 2.78 3.09 -4.12
N LEU A 112 3.45 3.09 -2.98
CA LEU A 112 2.98 2.39 -1.80
C LEU A 112 2.80 3.37 -0.66
N LEU A 113 1.68 3.25 0.03
CA LEU A 113 1.41 3.96 1.27
C LEU A 113 1.18 2.94 2.38
N CYS A 114 1.87 3.10 3.49
CA CYS A 114 1.64 2.25 4.65
C CYS A 114 1.58 3.08 5.92
N LEU A 115 0.83 2.57 6.89
CA LEU A 115 0.75 3.21 8.20
C LEU A 115 2.04 2.96 8.97
N ILE A 116 2.54 1.74 8.94
CA ILE A 116 3.75 1.35 9.67
C ILE A 116 4.68 0.57 8.76
N ASP A 117 5.93 1.01 8.68
CA ASP A 117 6.98 0.30 7.96
C ASP A 117 7.90 -0.37 8.98
N ARG A 118 7.95 -1.71 8.95
CA ARG A 118 8.79 -2.49 9.86
C ARG A 118 10.20 -2.70 9.34
N GLY A 119 10.46 -2.39 8.09
CA GLY A 119 11.80 -2.36 7.53
C GLY A 119 12.45 -3.69 7.20
N HIS A 120 11.91 -4.81 7.66
CA HIS A 120 12.53 -6.12 7.46
C HIS A 120 11.93 -6.79 6.22
N ARG A 121 12.46 -6.44 5.05
CA ARG A 121 11.89 -6.90 3.78
C ARG A 121 12.74 -7.95 3.10
N GLU A 122 12.08 -8.87 2.43
CA GLU A 122 12.72 -9.83 1.54
C GLU A 122 12.84 -9.27 0.12
N LEU A 123 12.07 -8.24 -0.21
CA LEU A 123 12.04 -7.64 -1.54
C LEU A 123 12.44 -6.17 -1.46
N PRO A 124 13.07 -5.64 -2.51
CA PRO A 124 13.54 -4.25 -2.52
C PRO A 124 12.39 -3.26 -2.81
N ILE A 125 11.42 -3.21 -1.93
CA ILE A 125 10.24 -2.35 -2.08
C ILE A 125 10.23 -1.34 -0.96
N THR A 126 10.15 -0.05 -1.32
CA THR A 126 10.14 1.05 -0.36
C THR A 126 8.87 1.86 -0.53
N PRO A 127 8.13 2.12 0.55
CA PRO A 127 6.93 2.93 0.46
C PRO A 127 7.27 4.40 0.20
N LYS A 128 6.42 5.04 -0.59
CA LYS A 128 6.55 6.47 -0.85
C LYS A 128 5.91 7.31 0.26
N PHE A 129 4.84 6.80 0.85
CA PHE A 129 4.13 7.49 1.92
C PHE A 129 4.14 6.59 3.15
N VAL A 130 4.69 7.06 4.25
CA VAL A 130 4.88 6.25 5.46
C VAL A 130 4.34 6.99 6.67
N GLY A 131 3.49 6.33 7.41
CA GLY A 131 3.00 6.89 8.67
C GLY A 131 4.09 6.92 9.72
N ARG A 132 4.65 5.76 10.05
CA ARG A 132 5.74 5.64 11.01
C ARG A 132 6.67 4.51 10.62
N ASN A 133 7.96 4.71 10.91
CA ASN A 133 8.95 3.66 10.80
C ASN A 133 9.17 3.04 12.16
N ILE A 134 8.94 1.73 12.27
CA ILE A 134 9.17 0.98 13.50
C ILE A 134 10.02 -0.23 13.14
N PRO A 135 11.34 -0.07 13.08
CA PRO A 135 12.22 -1.15 12.62
C PRO A 135 12.17 -2.37 13.52
N VAL A 136 12.17 -3.55 12.90
CA VAL A 136 12.19 -4.81 13.63
C VAL A 136 13.48 -4.93 14.45
N SER A 137 14.59 -4.43 13.91
CA SER A 137 15.88 -4.46 14.59
C SER A 137 15.83 -3.80 15.96
N TYR A 138 14.93 -2.84 16.17
CA TYR A 138 14.77 -2.19 17.46
C TYR A 138 14.36 -3.18 18.55
N THR A 139 13.43 -4.09 18.22
CA THR A 139 13.03 -5.12 19.18
C THR A 139 14.17 -6.09 19.45
N HIS A 140 15.01 -6.35 18.48
CA HIS A 140 16.17 -7.22 18.67
C HIS A 140 17.23 -6.61 19.56
N LEU A 141 17.38 -5.29 19.49
CA LEU A 141 18.35 -4.61 20.32
C LEU A 141 18.02 -4.65 21.80
N THR A 142 16.79 -4.92 22.14
CA THR A 142 16.39 -5.06 23.53
C THR A 142 16.70 -6.45 24.09
N LEU A 143 17.07 -7.39 23.22
CA LEU A 143 17.43 -8.74 23.66
C LEU A 143 18.91 -8.78 23.98
N PRO A 144 19.26 -9.52 25.02
CA PRO A 144 20.68 -9.70 25.28
C PRO A 144 21.25 -10.52 24.16
N THR A 145 22.08 -10.17 23.42
CA THR A 145 22.63 -10.86 22.58
C THR A 145 22.95 -10.97 21.43
N LYS A 146 22.94 -11.27 21.24
CA LYS A 146 23.22 -11.50 20.35
C LYS A 146 22.95 -11.40 19.27
N ARG A 147 22.90 -11.41 18.91
CA ARG A 147 22.68 -11.43 17.88
C ARG A 147 22.52 -10.74 17.17
N ILE A 148 22.77 -10.41 17.08
CA ILE A 148 22.57 -9.69 16.41
C ILE A 148 22.62 -9.66 15.49
N VAL A 149 22.46 -9.95 15.20
CA VAL A 149 22.65 -9.77 14.26
C VAL A 149 22.29 -9.81 13.45
#